data_69fd8dabef806df91c24daf02291b178
#
_entry.id   69fd8dabef806df91c24daf02291b178
#
_cell.length_a   1.000
_cell.length_b   1.000
_cell.length_c   1.000
_cell.angle_alpha   90.00
_cell.angle_beta   90.00
_cell.angle_gamma   90.00
#
_symmetry.space_group_name_H-M   'P 1'
#
loop_
_entity.id
_entity.type
_entity.pdbx_description
1 polymer ?
#
loop_
_entity_poly.entity_id
_entity_poly.type
_entity_poly.pdbx_seq_one_letter_code
_entity_poly.pdbx_strand_id
1 'polypeptide(L)'
;WKIAFWSRLGDGDHAYKMLRALLEPATAGSEIQMNAGAGTYANLFDAHPPFQIDGNFGATAAMSEFFVQSHGKDQIIRLLPALPSSPSFQSGSIKGVRARNGFEIDFTWSDGKVNEVRIKSLYGKPCKIAVSQKLIVTDKAGKKASSSFGNGVLNFNTARGETYTIKF
;
A
#
# COMPACT_ATOMS: atom_id res chain seq x y z
N TRP A 1 4.57 -12.86 -7.06
CA TRP A 1 5.70 -11.91 -7.19
C TRP A 1 5.49 -10.90 -8.34
N LYS A 2 4.85 -11.24 -9.47
CA LYS A 2 4.60 -10.33 -10.62
C LYS A 2 3.78 -9.09 -10.20
N ILE A 3 2.73 -9.27 -9.38
CA ILE A 3 1.93 -8.16 -8.85
C ILE A 3 2.81 -7.17 -8.08
N ALA A 4 3.67 -7.68 -7.17
CA ALA A 4 4.59 -6.85 -6.41
C ALA A 4 5.61 -6.10 -7.27
N PHE A 5 6.11 -6.72 -8.35
CA PHE A 5 7.03 -6.06 -9.28
C PHE A 5 6.39 -4.86 -9.97
N TRP A 6 5.22 -5.04 -10.57
CA TRP A 6 4.51 -3.95 -11.22
C TRP A 6 4.14 -2.85 -10.23
N SER A 7 3.69 -3.21 -9.01
CA SER A 7 3.43 -2.23 -7.95
C SER A 7 4.69 -1.40 -7.61
N ARG A 8 5.85 -2.05 -7.50
CA ARG A 8 7.13 -1.35 -7.20
C ARG A 8 7.69 -0.54 -8.35
N LEU A 9 7.32 -0.88 -9.58
CA LEU A 9 7.60 -0.06 -10.76
C LEU A 9 6.65 1.14 -10.88
N GLY A 10 5.60 1.22 -10.03
CA GLY A 10 4.60 2.29 -10.09
C GLY A 10 3.53 2.06 -11.15
N ASP A 11 3.48 0.88 -11.73
CA ASP A 11 2.49 0.52 -12.75
C ASP A 11 1.31 -0.23 -12.11
N GLY A 12 0.37 0.54 -11.58
CA GLY A 12 -0.82 0.01 -10.91
C GLY A 12 -1.74 -0.78 -11.84
N ASP A 13 -1.84 -0.39 -13.09
CA ASP A 13 -2.75 -1.06 -14.05
C ASP A 13 -2.26 -2.45 -14.42
N HIS A 14 -0.97 -2.62 -14.67
CA HIS A 14 -0.41 -3.95 -14.87
C HIS A 14 -0.46 -4.80 -13.60
N ALA A 15 -0.19 -4.20 -12.43
CA ALA A 15 -0.33 -4.90 -11.15
C ALA A 15 -1.77 -5.39 -10.93
N TYR A 16 -2.76 -4.56 -11.21
CA TYR A 16 -4.18 -4.90 -11.10
C TYR A 16 -4.59 -5.97 -12.11
N LYS A 17 -4.11 -5.88 -13.36
CA LYS A 17 -4.32 -6.94 -14.36
C LYS A 17 -3.82 -8.30 -13.89
N MET A 18 -2.63 -8.34 -13.26
CA MET A 18 -2.08 -9.58 -12.71
C MET A 18 -2.89 -10.07 -11.51
N LEU A 19 -3.36 -9.17 -10.65
CA LEU A 19 -4.25 -9.51 -9.54
C LEU A 19 -5.57 -10.11 -10.04
N ARG A 20 -6.20 -9.50 -11.02
CA ARG A 20 -7.44 -10.03 -11.63
C ARG A 20 -7.23 -11.42 -12.21
N ALA A 21 -6.14 -11.63 -12.94
CA ALA A 21 -5.82 -12.96 -13.48
C ALA A 21 -5.61 -14.02 -12.38
N LEU A 22 -5.07 -13.64 -11.22
CA LEU A 22 -4.97 -14.54 -10.07
C LEU A 22 -6.35 -14.87 -9.47
N LEU A 23 -7.26 -13.91 -9.47
CA LEU A 23 -8.60 -14.06 -8.88
C LEU A 23 -9.62 -14.70 -9.84
N GLU A 24 -9.27 -14.92 -11.09
CA GLU A 24 -10.13 -15.67 -12.01
C GLU A 24 -10.36 -17.09 -11.46
N PRO A 25 -11.61 -17.60 -11.48
CA PRO A 25 -11.89 -18.96 -11.05
C PRO A 25 -11.07 -19.95 -11.86
N ALA A 26 -10.37 -20.85 -11.18
CA ALA A 26 -9.69 -21.94 -11.85
C ALA A 26 -10.74 -22.84 -12.51
N THR A 27 -10.77 -22.85 -13.83
CA THR A 27 -11.63 -23.72 -14.65
C THR A 27 -11.02 -25.12 -14.68
N ALA A 28 -11.04 -25.80 -13.56
CA ALA A 28 -10.91 -27.25 -13.55
C ALA A 28 -12.33 -27.81 -13.61
N GLY A 29 -12.57 -28.81 -14.45
CA GLY A 29 -13.83 -29.56 -14.43
C GLY A 29 -14.19 -30.03 -13.01
N SER A 30 -15.23 -30.81 -12.84
CA SER A 30 -15.80 -31.22 -11.55
C SER A 30 -14.80 -31.83 -10.52
N GLU A 31 -13.55 -32.00 -10.87
CA GLU A 31 -12.47 -32.48 -10.00
C GLU A 31 -11.41 -31.40 -9.83
N ILE A 32 -11.03 -31.12 -8.58
CA ILE A 32 -9.90 -30.24 -8.24
C ILE A 32 -8.64 -30.94 -8.73
N GLN A 33 -8.21 -30.60 -9.94
CA GLN A 33 -6.93 -31.08 -10.45
C GLN A 33 -5.82 -30.23 -9.86
N MET A 34 -5.20 -30.69 -8.78
CA MET A 34 -4.07 -30.00 -8.13
C MET A 34 -2.84 -29.83 -9.06
N ASN A 35 -2.88 -30.38 -10.26
CA ASN A 35 -1.77 -30.40 -11.22
C ASN A 35 -2.01 -29.53 -12.47
N ALA A 36 -3.12 -28.84 -12.55
CA ALA A 36 -3.42 -27.96 -13.70
C ALA A 36 -4.21 -26.73 -13.26
N GLY A 37 -4.01 -25.63 -13.95
CA GLY A 37 -4.80 -24.43 -13.77
C GLY A 37 -3.97 -23.20 -13.41
N ALA A 38 -4.62 -22.07 -13.50
CA ALA A 38 -4.17 -20.78 -13.02
C ALA A 38 -5.39 -20.07 -12.41
N GLY A 39 -5.19 -19.19 -11.47
CA GLY A 39 -6.28 -18.48 -10.82
C GLY A 39 -6.54 -18.97 -9.40
N THR A 40 -7.80 -18.99 -8.99
CA THR A 40 -8.19 -19.30 -7.60
C THR A 40 -9.24 -20.41 -7.59
N TYR A 41 -9.04 -21.43 -6.75
CA TYR A 41 -10.03 -22.47 -6.53
C TYR A 41 -11.26 -21.96 -5.73
N ALA A 42 -12.35 -22.72 -5.76
CA ALA A 42 -13.58 -22.37 -5.02
C ALA A 42 -13.39 -22.21 -3.51
N ASN A 43 -12.36 -22.80 -2.93
CA ASN A 43 -11.95 -22.65 -1.53
C ASN A 43 -11.03 -21.43 -1.31
N LEU A 44 -10.86 -20.58 -2.30
CA LEU A 44 -10.02 -19.40 -2.32
C LEU A 44 -8.50 -19.66 -2.29
N PHE A 45 -8.08 -20.88 -2.47
CA PHE A 45 -6.67 -21.20 -2.61
C PHE A 45 -6.16 -20.87 -4.01
N ASP A 46 -4.93 -20.42 -4.07
CA ASP A 46 -4.18 -20.20 -5.30
C ASP A 46 -4.04 -21.49 -6.12
N ALA A 47 -4.41 -21.44 -7.39
CA ALA A 47 -4.33 -22.57 -8.32
C ALA A 47 -2.97 -22.62 -9.02
N HIS A 48 -1.90 -22.63 -8.25
CA HIS A 48 -0.55 -22.90 -8.76
C HIS A 48 -0.23 -24.39 -8.54
N PRO A 49 -0.13 -25.21 -9.58
CA PRO A 49 0.09 -26.64 -9.38
C PRO A 49 1.55 -26.97 -8.99
N PRO A 50 1.78 -27.73 -7.87
CA PRO A 50 0.81 -27.95 -6.81
C PRO A 50 0.49 -26.65 -6.07
N PHE A 51 -0.61 -26.60 -5.31
CA PHE A 51 -1.00 -25.48 -4.48
C PHE A 51 0.18 -24.95 -3.62
N GLN A 52 0.35 -23.64 -3.60
CA GLN A 52 1.37 -22.93 -2.82
C GLN A 52 0.74 -21.77 -2.09
N ILE A 53 0.67 -21.81 -0.75
CA ILE A 53 0.05 -20.77 0.08
C ILE A 53 0.73 -19.40 -0.07
N ASP A 54 1.99 -19.38 -0.46
CA ASP A 54 2.72 -18.15 -0.74
C ASP A 54 2.10 -17.33 -1.88
N GLY A 55 1.39 -17.94 -2.82
CA GLY A 55 0.60 -17.25 -3.83
C GLY A 55 -0.51 -16.40 -3.21
N ASN A 56 -1.25 -16.95 -2.24
CA ASN A 56 -2.28 -16.22 -1.49
C ASN A 56 -1.68 -15.07 -0.68
N PHE A 57 -0.65 -15.33 0.11
CA PHE A 57 -0.02 -14.32 0.95
C PHE A 57 0.72 -13.27 0.13
N GLY A 58 1.39 -13.68 -0.95
CA GLY A 58 2.08 -12.80 -1.85
C GLY A 58 1.14 -11.83 -2.57
N ALA A 59 -0.06 -12.28 -2.95
CA ALA A 59 -1.06 -11.42 -3.56
C ALA A 59 -1.56 -10.33 -2.59
N THR A 60 -1.94 -10.71 -1.37
CA THR A 60 -2.42 -9.75 -0.36
C THR A 60 -1.34 -8.76 0.05
N ALA A 61 -0.09 -9.22 0.20
CA ALA A 61 1.05 -8.33 0.46
C ALA A 61 1.27 -7.36 -0.70
N ALA A 62 1.20 -7.83 -1.95
CA ALA A 62 1.40 -6.99 -3.12
C ALA A 62 0.28 -5.96 -3.32
N MET A 63 -0.97 -6.30 -2.95
CA MET A 63 -2.09 -5.33 -2.96
C MET A 63 -1.85 -4.16 -2.02
N SER A 64 -1.27 -4.37 -0.85
CA SER A 64 -0.94 -3.29 0.07
C SER A 64 0.05 -2.29 -0.54
N GLU A 65 0.91 -2.73 -1.44
CA GLU A 65 1.89 -1.88 -2.14
C GLU A 65 1.26 -0.98 -3.23
N PHE A 66 0.00 -1.19 -3.61
CA PHE A 66 -0.74 -0.22 -4.45
C PHE A 66 -0.92 1.11 -3.71
N PHE A 67 -1.11 1.01 -2.41
CA PHE A 67 -1.52 2.11 -1.55
C PHE A 67 -0.38 2.71 -0.74
N VAL A 68 0.53 1.88 -0.21
CA VAL A 68 1.63 2.34 0.63
C VAL A 68 2.92 1.60 0.31
N GLN A 69 3.97 2.33 0.02
CA GLN A 69 5.32 1.79 -0.10
C GLN A 69 6.28 2.56 0.80
N SER A 70 7.24 1.85 1.38
CA SER A 70 8.31 2.45 2.21
C SER A 70 9.62 1.67 2.09
N HIS A 71 9.82 0.97 0.97
CA HIS A 71 11.05 0.26 0.67
C HIS A 71 12.17 1.21 0.21
N GLY A 72 13.37 0.71 0.12
CA GLY A 72 14.55 1.48 -0.24
C GLY A 72 15.36 1.96 0.96
N LYS A 73 16.56 2.48 0.73
CA LYS A 73 17.51 2.89 1.77
C LYS A 73 16.98 4.05 2.62
N ASP A 74 16.29 4.99 1.98
CA ASP A 74 15.80 6.21 2.65
C ASP A 74 14.48 6.02 3.40
N GLN A 75 13.82 4.86 3.20
CA GLN A 75 12.57 4.48 3.86
C GLN A 75 11.49 5.57 3.78
N ILE A 76 11.41 6.24 2.63
CA ILE A 76 10.42 7.26 2.36
C ILE A 76 9.06 6.60 2.16
N ILE A 77 8.07 7.06 2.90
CA ILE A 77 6.68 6.63 2.76
C ILE A 77 6.10 7.27 1.49
N ARG A 78 5.59 6.44 0.61
CA ARG A 78 4.87 6.85 -0.60
C ARG A 78 3.43 6.39 -0.48
N LEU A 79 2.49 7.31 -0.66
CA LEU A 79 1.06 7.04 -0.67
C LEU A 79 0.58 6.96 -2.11
N LEU A 80 -0.27 5.98 -2.41
CA LEU A 80 -0.82 5.69 -3.73
C LEU A 80 0.24 5.54 -4.84
N PRO A 81 1.40 4.89 -4.59
CA PRO A 81 2.49 4.86 -5.56
C PRO A 81 2.16 4.06 -6.83
N ALA A 82 1.19 3.14 -6.75
CA ALA A 82 0.78 2.28 -7.84
C ALA A 82 -0.75 2.09 -7.85
N LEU A 83 -1.49 3.19 -7.68
CA LEU A 83 -2.95 3.13 -7.70
C LEU A 83 -3.42 2.77 -9.11
N PRO A 84 -4.27 1.72 -9.28
CA PRO A 84 -4.85 1.41 -10.57
C PRO A 84 -5.76 2.52 -11.09
N SER A 85 -5.80 2.73 -12.41
CA SER A 85 -6.65 3.73 -13.05
C SER A 85 -8.14 3.37 -13.06
N SER A 86 -8.49 2.12 -12.72
CA SER A 86 -9.87 1.65 -12.64
C SER A 86 -10.72 2.53 -11.72
N PRO A 87 -11.96 2.87 -12.11
CA PRO A 87 -12.86 3.71 -11.30
C PRO A 87 -13.05 3.24 -9.85
N SER A 88 -13.00 1.93 -9.63
CA SER A 88 -13.12 1.33 -8.28
C SER A 88 -12.00 1.74 -7.32
N PHE A 89 -10.89 2.26 -7.81
CA PHE A 89 -9.75 2.68 -6.99
C PHE A 89 -9.63 4.20 -6.84
N GLN A 90 -10.45 4.98 -7.53
CA GLN A 90 -10.29 6.44 -7.56
C GLN A 90 -10.62 7.12 -6.24
N SER A 91 -11.44 6.50 -5.39
CA SER A 91 -11.75 7.02 -4.05
C SER A 91 -11.78 5.90 -3.04
N GLY A 92 -11.35 6.19 -1.82
CA GLY A 92 -11.34 5.19 -0.76
C GLY A 92 -10.67 5.63 0.53
N SER A 93 -10.54 4.66 1.41
CA SER A 93 -9.79 4.80 2.66
C SER A 93 -9.08 3.50 3.00
N ILE A 94 -7.95 3.62 3.67
CA ILE A 94 -7.21 2.49 4.23
C ILE A 94 -6.79 2.82 5.65
N LYS A 95 -6.77 1.83 6.53
CA LYS A 95 -6.42 1.99 7.94
C LYS A 95 -5.46 0.90 8.39
N GLY A 96 -4.56 1.26 9.30
CA GLY A 96 -3.67 0.33 9.98
C GLY A 96 -2.55 -0.24 9.11
N VAL A 97 -2.29 0.33 7.94
CA VAL A 97 -1.18 -0.14 7.09
C VAL A 97 0.16 0.19 7.72
N ARG A 98 1.04 -0.79 7.73
CA ARG A 98 2.37 -0.64 8.32
C ARG A 98 3.39 -0.17 7.29
N ALA A 99 4.15 0.84 7.68
CA ALA A 99 5.33 1.29 6.95
C ALA A 99 6.60 1.06 7.77
N ARG A 100 7.73 1.06 7.10
CA ARG A 100 9.05 0.89 7.75
C ARG A 100 9.29 1.98 8.80
N ASN A 101 10.21 1.74 9.72
CA ASN A 101 10.50 2.56 10.90
C ASN A 101 9.37 2.58 11.96
N GLY A 102 8.41 1.67 11.85
CA GLY A 102 7.34 1.52 12.83
C GLY A 102 6.30 2.62 12.73
N PHE A 103 5.86 2.91 11.53
CA PHE A 103 4.70 3.76 11.30
C PHE A 103 3.47 2.93 10.99
N GLU A 104 2.34 3.34 11.55
CA GLU A 104 1.00 2.87 11.22
C GLU A 104 0.28 4.02 10.53
N ILE A 105 -0.34 3.75 9.39
CA ILE A 105 -0.83 4.77 8.48
C ILE A 105 -2.30 4.53 8.18
N ASP A 106 -3.10 5.58 8.38
CA ASP A 106 -4.48 5.68 7.93
C ASP A 106 -4.57 6.83 6.95
N PHE A 107 -5.26 6.66 5.85
CA PHE A 107 -5.50 7.78 4.93
C PHE A 107 -6.75 7.59 4.08
N THR A 108 -7.22 8.72 3.52
CA THR A 108 -8.32 8.80 2.58
C THR A 108 -7.87 9.45 1.29
N TRP A 109 -8.50 9.07 0.20
CA TRP A 109 -8.25 9.69 -1.10
C TRP A 109 -9.53 9.81 -1.90
N SER A 110 -9.55 10.77 -2.83
CA SER A 110 -10.59 10.97 -3.83
C SER A 110 -9.95 11.43 -5.14
N ASP A 111 -10.53 11.03 -6.26
CA ASP A 111 -10.01 11.31 -7.60
C ASP A 111 -8.51 10.97 -7.75
N GLY A 112 -8.10 9.84 -7.18
CA GLY A 112 -6.71 9.36 -7.19
C GLY A 112 -5.73 10.21 -6.39
N LYS A 113 -6.21 11.15 -5.55
CA LYS A 113 -5.37 12.06 -4.76
C LYS A 113 -5.64 11.88 -3.27
N VAL A 114 -4.57 11.86 -2.48
CA VAL A 114 -4.67 11.79 -1.02
C VAL A 114 -5.31 13.08 -0.49
N ASN A 115 -6.28 12.95 0.41
CA ASN A 115 -6.93 14.08 1.09
C ASN A 115 -6.30 14.34 2.46
N GLU A 116 -6.20 13.29 3.27
CA GLU A 116 -5.67 13.35 4.62
C GLU A 116 -4.92 12.05 4.92
N VAL A 117 -3.80 12.16 5.61
CA VAL A 117 -3.09 11.01 6.18
C VAL A 117 -2.87 11.22 7.67
N ARG A 118 -3.08 10.16 8.45
CA ARG A 118 -2.71 10.05 9.86
C ARG A 118 -1.58 9.05 9.99
N ILE A 119 -0.51 9.46 10.65
CA ILE A 119 0.69 8.66 10.84
C ILE A 119 0.93 8.50 12.34
N LYS A 120 0.73 7.29 12.85
CA LYS A 120 1.06 6.94 14.22
C LYS A 120 2.49 6.41 14.28
N SER A 121 3.31 7.03 15.10
CA SER A 121 4.70 6.62 15.31
C SER A 121 4.80 5.64 16.46
N LEU A 122 5.18 4.39 16.18
CA LEU A 122 5.29 3.36 17.22
C LEU A 122 6.63 3.41 17.97
N TYR A 123 7.66 3.96 17.32
CA TYR A 123 9.02 3.92 17.85
C TYR A 123 9.68 5.30 18.00
N GLY A 124 9.00 6.40 17.64
CA GLY A 124 9.54 7.76 17.73
C GLY A 124 10.65 8.05 16.72
N LYS A 125 10.68 7.35 15.59
CA LYS A 125 11.67 7.59 14.53
C LYS A 125 11.29 8.80 13.68
N PRO A 126 12.27 9.50 13.08
CA PRO A 126 11.97 10.55 12.09
C PRO A 126 11.12 9.99 10.95
N CYS A 127 10.06 10.71 10.57
CA CYS A 127 9.18 10.37 9.48
C CYS A 127 9.59 11.10 8.20
N LYS A 128 9.64 10.35 7.10
CA LYS A 128 9.87 10.87 5.75
C LYS A 128 8.71 10.46 4.86
N ILE A 129 8.03 11.40 4.25
CA ILE A 129 6.90 11.14 3.36
C ILE A 129 7.07 11.90 2.05
N ALA A 130 6.85 11.23 0.93
CA ALA A 130 6.89 11.84 -0.39
C ALA A 130 5.64 12.70 -0.59
N VAL A 131 5.83 13.95 -0.98
CA VAL A 131 4.77 14.92 -1.26
C VAL A 131 5.21 15.86 -2.38
N SER A 132 4.25 16.46 -3.11
CA SER A 132 4.56 17.38 -4.21
C SER A 132 4.90 18.79 -3.75
N GLN A 133 4.53 19.16 -2.53
CA GLN A 133 4.72 20.50 -1.96
C GLN A 133 4.91 20.44 -0.46
N LYS A 134 5.35 21.55 0.13
CA LYS A 134 5.43 21.67 1.59
C LYS A 134 4.03 21.66 2.20
N LEU A 135 3.79 20.72 3.10
CA LEU A 135 2.54 20.55 3.82
C LEU A 135 2.73 20.82 5.32
N ILE A 136 1.64 21.14 5.99
CA ILE A 136 1.64 21.34 7.44
C ILE A 136 1.40 19.99 8.10
N VAL A 137 2.27 19.67 9.06
CA VAL A 137 2.13 18.51 9.95
C VAL A 137 1.55 19.00 11.27
N THR A 138 0.50 18.37 11.75
CA THR A 138 -0.07 18.67 13.08
C THR A 138 -0.02 17.43 13.96
N ASP A 139 0.18 17.63 15.26
CA ASP A 139 0.03 16.56 16.26
C ASP A 139 -1.45 16.33 16.60
N LYS A 140 -1.71 15.40 17.52
CA LYS A 140 -3.08 15.06 17.97
C LYS A 140 -3.83 16.25 18.59
N ALA A 141 -3.11 17.22 19.16
CA ALA A 141 -3.70 18.43 19.74
C ALA A 141 -3.91 19.56 18.70
N GLY A 142 -3.58 19.31 17.42
CA GLY A 142 -3.66 20.30 16.35
C GLY A 142 -2.48 21.28 16.32
N LYS A 143 -1.46 21.08 17.17
CA LYS A 143 -0.27 21.92 17.18
C LYS A 143 0.63 21.58 16.00
N LYS A 144 1.16 22.58 15.32
CA LYS A 144 2.11 22.40 14.21
C LYS A 144 3.40 21.76 14.69
N ALA A 145 3.78 20.65 14.06
CA ALA A 145 5.10 20.03 14.25
C ALA A 145 6.13 20.71 13.35
N SER A 146 7.36 20.83 13.85
CA SER A 146 8.47 21.32 13.03
C SER A 146 8.77 20.33 11.91
N SER A 147 8.79 20.82 10.68
CA SER A 147 9.04 20.00 9.49
C SER A 147 9.91 20.73 8.48
N SER A 148 10.66 19.97 7.70
CA SER A 148 11.43 20.46 6.54
C SER A 148 10.92 19.78 5.28
N PHE A 149 11.03 20.50 4.15
CA PHE A 149 10.65 20.00 2.85
C PHE A 149 11.79 20.23 1.86
N GLY A 150 12.14 19.22 1.11
CA GLY A 150 13.17 19.29 0.06
C GLY A 150 13.15 18.02 -0.79
N ASN A 151 13.45 18.17 -2.07
CA ASN A 151 13.51 17.06 -3.03
C ASN A 151 12.25 16.17 -3.03
N GLY A 152 11.07 16.80 -2.91
CA GLY A 152 9.81 16.05 -2.90
C GLY A 152 9.54 15.25 -1.62
N VAL A 153 10.27 15.52 -0.53
CA VAL A 153 10.15 14.80 0.74
C VAL A 153 9.90 15.78 1.88
N LEU A 154 8.83 15.52 2.63
CA LEU A 154 8.52 16.16 3.89
C LEU A 154 9.12 15.34 5.03
N ASN A 155 9.95 15.97 5.86
CA ASN A 155 10.61 15.33 7.00
C ASN A 155 10.16 15.99 8.30
N PHE A 156 9.87 15.19 9.32
CA PHE A 156 9.57 15.68 10.66
C PHE A 156 9.93 14.65 11.73
N ASN A 157 10.27 15.14 12.91
CA ASN A 157 10.53 14.28 14.05
C ASN A 157 9.21 13.83 14.68
N THR A 158 9.20 12.59 15.18
CA THR A 158 8.02 12.03 15.85
C THR A 158 8.37 11.60 17.27
N ALA A 159 7.39 11.57 18.15
CA ALA A 159 7.49 10.94 19.46
C ALA A 159 6.78 9.57 19.45
N ARG A 160 7.29 8.65 20.27
CA ARG A 160 6.73 7.29 20.39
C ARG A 160 5.29 7.33 20.89
N GLY A 161 4.40 6.64 20.18
CA GLY A 161 2.98 6.55 20.50
C GLY A 161 2.13 7.69 19.95
N GLU A 162 2.74 8.79 19.50
CA GLU A 162 2.04 9.96 19.00
C GLU A 162 1.55 9.78 17.57
N THR A 163 0.48 10.51 17.26
CA THR A 163 -0.15 10.52 15.92
C THR A 163 -0.06 11.91 15.33
N TYR A 164 0.30 11.95 14.06
CA TYR A 164 0.46 13.17 13.27
C TYR A 164 -0.50 13.15 12.09
N THR A 165 -1.06 14.31 11.75
CA THR A 165 -2.00 14.49 10.63
C THR A 165 -1.40 15.44 9.60
N ILE A 166 -1.54 15.07 8.32
CA ILE A 166 -1.18 15.91 7.18
C ILE A 166 -2.40 15.97 6.25
N LYS A 167 -2.80 17.17 5.85
CA LYS A 167 -3.85 17.43 4.85
C LYS A 167 -3.20 17.87 3.55
N PHE A 168 -3.65 17.32 2.45
CA PHE A 168 -3.13 17.54 1.10
C PHE A 168 -3.95 18.59 0.35
#